data_3f8e25c471643dc22977a22856c62562
#
_entry.id   3f8e25c471643dc22977a22856c62562
#
_cell.length_a   1.000
_cell.length_b   1.000
_cell.length_c   1.000
_cell.angle_alpha   90.00
_cell.angle_beta   90.00
_cell.angle_gamma   90.00
#
_symmetry.space_group_name_H-M   'P 1'
#
loop_
_entity.id
_entity.type
_entity.pdbx_description
1 polymer ?
#
loop_
_entity_poly.entity_id
_entity_poly.type
_entity_poly.pdbx_seq_one_letter_code
_entity_poly.pdbx_strand_id
1 'polypeptide(L)'
;MTTLMVQGTTSDAGKSTLVTALCRWLARQGVAVVPFKPQNMALNSAVTADGGEIGRAQAVQAQAANLAPHTDMNPVLLKPNSDIGAQVIIHGRAVTSMDAAAYHDYKRVAMQAVLDSHQRLSAGYRVVMVEGAGSPAEINLRAGDIANMGFAEAVDCPVILIADIDKGGVFAHLVGTLALLSESEQARVQGFVINRFRGDISLLQPGLDWLEQRTGKPVLGVLPYLMDFHLEAEDAIDVRQSGKAGDALKVVVPVLPRISNHTDFDPLRLHPQVDLQFVGPGQPVPPADLIILPGSKSVRADLTWLRANGWEAAIQKHLRYGGKLLGICGGLQLLGTRIADPLGLEGPAGESEALGLLDFDTVLEADKQLRNVTGRLLPGGVPVSGYEIHAGVSSGPALEQPAVQLDDGRCDGAISADGQVLGTYLHGLFEGPEACAALLRWAGLDAVETVDYHALRERDIERLADLVETHLDTARLRALCGLED
;
A
#
# COMPACT_ATOMS: atom_id res chain seq x y z
N MET A 1 -8.68 28.53 0.40
CA MET A 1 -8.56 27.09 0.17
C MET A 1 -8.06 26.87 -1.25
N THR A 2 -7.06 25.99 -1.43
CA THR A 2 -6.44 25.73 -2.73
C THR A 2 -6.26 24.23 -2.90
N THR A 3 -6.43 23.75 -4.12
CA THR A 3 -6.13 22.36 -4.50
C THR A 3 -4.91 22.37 -5.41
N LEU A 4 -3.94 21.49 -5.17
CA LEU A 4 -2.77 21.28 -6.04
C LEU A 4 -2.64 19.80 -6.35
N MET A 5 -2.46 19.45 -7.62
CA MET A 5 -2.41 18.05 -8.05
C MET A 5 -1.04 17.67 -8.59
N VAL A 6 -0.53 16.51 -8.19
CA VAL A 6 0.67 15.86 -8.74
C VAL A 6 0.24 14.72 -9.64
N GLN A 7 0.62 14.75 -10.92
CA GLN A 7 0.42 13.68 -11.88
C GLN A 7 1.78 13.14 -12.37
N GLY A 8 1.86 11.86 -12.67
CA GLY A 8 3.09 11.22 -13.14
C GLY A 8 3.05 10.94 -14.63
N THR A 9 4.20 10.95 -15.27
CA THR A 9 4.32 10.48 -16.66
C THR A 9 4.17 8.96 -16.77
N THR A 10 4.37 8.24 -15.65
CA THR A 10 4.22 6.77 -15.53
C THR A 10 3.73 6.42 -14.13
N SER A 11 3.35 5.16 -13.89
CA SER A 11 2.95 4.68 -12.55
C SER A 11 4.03 4.93 -11.51
N ASP A 12 5.29 4.55 -11.75
CA ASP A 12 6.41 4.64 -10.80
C ASP A 12 7.17 5.99 -10.83
N ALA A 13 6.60 7.03 -11.42
CA ALA A 13 7.28 8.33 -11.53
C ALA A 13 7.62 8.99 -10.18
N GLY A 14 7.00 8.57 -9.08
CA GLY A 14 7.22 9.09 -7.73
C GLY A 14 6.13 10.05 -7.25
N LYS A 15 4.91 9.96 -7.80
CA LYS A 15 3.75 10.77 -7.36
C LYS A 15 3.52 10.68 -5.85
N SER A 16 3.38 9.45 -5.33
CA SER A 16 3.10 9.20 -3.91
C SER A 16 4.19 9.76 -3.02
N THR A 17 5.46 9.60 -3.42
CA THR A 17 6.62 10.15 -2.70
C THR A 17 6.57 11.68 -2.66
N LEU A 18 6.30 12.34 -3.81
CA LEU A 18 6.24 13.80 -3.86
C LEU A 18 5.04 14.34 -3.07
N VAL A 19 3.87 13.70 -3.16
CA VAL A 19 2.68 14.11 -2.38
C VAL A 19 2.95 13.95 -0.88
N THR A 20 3.57 12.85 -0.45
CA THR A 20 4.00 12.65 0.96
C THR A 20 4.94 13.76 1.40
N ALA A 21 5.95 14.07 0.58
CA ALA A 21 6.91 15.14 0.83
C ALA A 21 6.23 16.51 0.99
N LEU A 22 5.34 16.85 0.07
CA LEU A 22 4.61 18.13 0.08
C LEU A 22 3.65 18.22 1.27
N CYS A 23 2.97 17.13 1.64
CA CYS A 23 2.12 17.09 2.83
C CYS A 23 2.93 17.37 4.10
N ARG A 24 4.07 16.70 4.30
CA ARG A 24 4.93 16.93 5.47
C ARG A 24 5.54 18.34 5.47
N TRP A 25 6.02 18.79 4.32
CA TRP A 25 6.59 20.13 4.17
C TRP A 25 5.59 21.23 4.54
N LEU A 26 4.34 21.14 4.07
CA LEU A 26 3.28 22.08 4.43
C LEU A 26 2.87 21.99 5.90
N ALA A 27 2.75 20.76 6.42
CA ALA A 27 2.39 20.52 7.82
C ALA A 27 3.45 21.12 8.79
N ARG A 28 4.75 21.02 8.46
CA ARG A 28 5.84 21.68 9.23
C ARG A 28 5.69 23.19 9.31
N GLN A 29 5.09 23.82 8.29
CA GLN A 29 4.83 25.26 8.26
C GLN A 29 3.52 25.64 8.97
N GLY A 30 2.84 24.71 9.60
CA GLY A 30 1.55 24.93 10.27
C GLY A 30 0.38 25.08 9.29
N VAL A 31 0.54 24.72 8.01
CA VAL A 31 -0.52 24.75 7.03
C VAL A 31 -1.44 23.53 7.22
N ALA A 32 -2.74 23.78 7.35
CA ALA A 32 -3.74 22.70 7.37
C ALA A 32 -3.84 22.07 5.98
N VAL A 33 -3.06 21.03 5.73
CA VAL A 33 -3.01 20.26 4.48
C VAL A 33 -3.65 18.90 4.67
N VAL A 34 -4.32 18.39 3.62
CA VAL A 34 -4.89 17.04 3.57
C VAL A 34 -4.53 16.36 2.24
N PRO A 35 -4.08 15.09 2.25
CA PRO A 35 -3.89 14.32 1.04
C PRO A 35 -5.22 13.90 0.43
N PHE A 36 -5.23 13.75 -0.90
CA PHE A 36 -6.39 13.27 -1.63
C PHE A 36 -5.96 12.46 -2.86
N LYS A 37 -6.54 11.30 -3.06
CA LYS A 37 -6.40 10.53 -4.31
C LYS A 37 -7.78 10.15 -4.81
N PRO A 38 -8.26 10.73 -5.91
CA PRO A 38 -9.62 10.53 -6.41
C PRO A 38 -9.96 9.06 -6.59
N GLN A 39 -9.10 8.33 -7.28
CA GLN A 39 -9.20 6.89 -7.48
C GLN A 39 -7.86 6.23 -7.28
N ASN A 40 -7.86 5.11 -6.56
CA ASN A 40 -6.70 4.24 -6.41
C ASN A 40 -7.00 2.83 -6.89
N MET A 41 -5.98 2.13 -7.40
CA MET A 41 -6.03 0.70 -7.69
C MET A 41 -4.89 0.03 -6.93
N ALA A 42 -5.19 -0.64 -5.81
CA ALA A 42 -4.18 -1.24 -4.95
C ALA A 42 -4.72 -2.44 -4.18
N LEU A 43 -3.86 -3.41 -3.90
CA LEU A 43 -4.15 -4.52 -2.98
C LEU A 43 -3.73 -4.21 -1.54
N ASN A 44 -2.86 -3.20 -1.35
CA ASN A 44 -2.45 -2.72 -0.04
C ASN A 44 -3.36 -1.61 0.44
N SER A 45 -3.97 -1.80 1.59
CA SER A 45 -4.90 -0.83 2.18
C SER A 45 -4.70 -0.69 3.68
N ALA A 46 -5.27 0.37 4.23
CA ALA A 46 -5.32 0.65 5.65
C ALA A 46 -6.77 0.88 6.08
N VAL A 47 -7.08 0.59 7.33
CA VAL A 47 -8.36 0.91 7.95
C VAL A 47 -8.33 2.35 8.43
N THR A 48 -9.39 3.09 8.12
CA THR A 48 -9.54 4.50 8.48
C THR A 48 -10.15 4.67 9.87
N ALA A 49 -9.99 5.87 10.44
CA ALA A 49 -10.58 6.19 11.75
C ALA A 49 -12.12 6.18 11.74
N ASP A 50 -12.74 6.44 10.59
CA ASP A 50 -14.19 6.41 10.37
C ASP A 50 -14.72 5.01 9.98
N GLY A 51 -13.88 3.96 10.06
CA GLY A 51 -14.28 2.56 9.91
C GLY A 51 -14.46 2.09 8.48
N GLY A 52 -13.74 2.68 7.54
CA GLY A 52 -13.64 2.25 6.15
C GLY A 52 -12.22 1.82 5.77
N GLU A 53 -11.97 1.64 4.47
CA GLU A 53 -10.63 1.35 3.96
C GLU A 53 -10.21 2.31 2.85
N ILE A 54 -8.92 2.64 2.82
CA ILE A 54 -8.25 3.44 1.78
C ILE A 54 -6.95 2.77 1.34
N GLY A 55 -6.38 3.22 0.22
CA GLY A 55 -5.06 2.79 -0.21
C GLY A 55 -3.98 3.09 0.82
N ARG A 56 -2.98 2.20 0.95
CA ARG A 56 -1.92 2.33 1.95
C ARG A 56 -1.11 3.62 1.76
N ALA A 57 -0.82 4.03 0.53
CA ALA A 57 -0.10 5.27 0.25
C ALA A 57 -0.83 6.51 0.82
N GLN A 58 -2.17 6.56 0.78
CA GLN A 58 -2.93 7.68 1.34
C GLN A 58 -2.91 7.68 2.87
N ALA A 59 -2.80 6.51 3.51
CA ALA A 59 -2.59 6.44 4.96
C ALA A 59 -1.21 7.01 5.36
N VAL A 60 -0.16 6.72 4.58
CA VAL A 60 1.17 7.31 4.78
C VAL A 60 1.16 8.83 4.54
N GLN A 61 0.45 9.29 3.52
CA GLN A 61 0.28 10.72 3.23
C GLN A 61 -0.51 11.44 4.35
N ALA A 62 -1.51 10.78 4.92
CA ALA A 62 -2.23 11.30 6.09
C ALA A 62 -1.28 11.46 7.29
N GLN A 63 -0.44 10.45 7.58
CA GLN A 63 0.60 10.54 8.59
C GLN A 63 1.56 11.70 8.30
N ALA A 64 1.98 11.88 7.05
CA ALA A 64 2.83 13.00 6.65
C ALA A 64 2.17 14.37 6.93
N ALA A 65 0.84 14.45 6.83
CA ALA A 65 0.05 15.63 7.16
C ALA A 65 -0.30 15.73 8.67
N ASN A 66 0.17 14.84 9.52
CA ASN A 66 -0.20 14.70 10.94
C ASN A 66 -1.71 14.44 11.14
N LEU A 67 -2.33 13.68 10.25
CA LEU A 67 -3.76 13.35 10.27
C LEU A 67 -3.97 11.84 10.44
N ALA A 68 -5.08 11.47 11.07
CA ALA A 68 -5.59 10.10 10.98
C ALA A 68 -6.17 9.85 9.58
N PRO A 69 -5.98 8.64 9.01
CA PRO A 69 -6.59 8.27 7.74
C PRO A 69 -8.12 8.37 7.78
N HIS A 70 -8.71 8.92 6.72
CA HIS A 70 -10.16 9.09 6.56
C HIS A 70 -10.60 8.67 5.15
N THR A 71 -11.81 8.11 5.00
CA THR A 71 -12.30 7.60 3.71
C THR A 71 -12.39 8.66 2.62
N ASP A 72 -12.60 9.92 2.97
CA ASP A 72 -12.59 11.03 2.00
C ASP A 72 -11.22 11.24 1.33
N MET A 73 -10.12 10.80 1.94
CA MET A 73 -8.78 10.94 1.35
C MET A 73 -8.57 10.03 0.14
N ASN A 74 -9.35 8.94 0.03
CA ASN A 74 -9.37 8.06 -1.14
C ASN A 74 -10.79 7.51 -1.36
N PRO A 75 -11.70 8.31 -1.96
CA PRO A 75 -13.12 7.98 -2.07
C PRO A 75 -13.41 6.77 -2.95
N VAL A 76 -12.52 6.45 -3.91
CA VAL A 76 -12.67 5.31 -4.81
C VAL A 76 -11.42 4.45 -4.76
N LEU A 77 -11.55 3.21 -4.27
CA LEU A 77 -10.48 2.21 -4.26
C LEU A 77 -10.92 0.97 -5.05
N LEU A 78 -10.10 0.57 -6.01
CA LEU A 78 -10.28 -0.64 -6.80
C LEU A 78 -9.32 -1.71 -6.31
N LYS A 79 -9.84 -2.88 -5.94
CA LYS A 79 -9.03 -4.04 -5.53
C LYS A 79 -9.14 -5.14 -6.59
N PRO A 80 -8.12 -5.36 -7.42
CA PRO A 80 -8.12 -6.43 -8.41
C PRO A 80 -8.33 -7.80 -7.74
N ASN A 81 -9.40 -8.51 -8.12
CA ASN A 81 -9.68 -9.86 -7.64
C ASN A 81 -9.44 -10.93 -8.73
N SER A 82 -9.36 -10.50 -10.00
CA SER A 82 -9.01 -11.32 -11.16
C SER A 82 -8.27 -10.48 -12.20
N ASP A 83 -7.89 -11.07 -13.33
CA ASP A 83 -7.21 -10.34 -14.41
C ASP A 83 -8.13 -9.34 -15.13
N ILE A 84 -9.44 -9.50 -14.99
CA ILE A 84 -10.48 -8.69 -15.68
C ILE A 84 -11.49 -8.05 -14.72
N GLY A 85 -11.39 -8.30 -13.42
CA GLY A 85 -12.35 -7.82 -12.42
C GLY A 85 -11.68 -7.16 -11.23
N ALA A 86 -12.37 -6.21 -10.63
CA ALA A 86 -11.96 -5.57 -9.38
C ALA A 86 -13.17 -5.39 -8.45
N GLN A 87 -12.94 -5.57 -7.14
CA GLN A 87 -13.88 -5.11 -6.15
C GLN A 87 -13.79 -3.58 -6.06
N VAL A 88 -14.95 -2.94 -6.19
CA VAL A 88 -15.07 -1.49 -6.08
C VAL A 88 -15.42 -1.11 -4.66
N ILE A 89 -14.68 -0.16 -4.11
CA ILE A 89 -14.89 0.41 -2.79
C ILE A 89 -15.14 1.90 -2.96
N ILE A 90 -16.26 2.39 -2.46
CA ILE A 90 -16.62 3.81 -2.46
C ILE A 90 -16.80 4.25 -1.01
N HIS A 91 -16.14 5.36 -0.65
CA HIS A 91 -16.13 5.89 0.73
C HIS A 91 -15.82 4.79 1.77
N GLY A 92 -14.77 3.99 1.46
CA GLY A 92 -14.27 2.95 2.35
C GLY A 92 -15.12 1.69 2.47
N ARG A 93 -16.22 1.56 1.70
CA ARG A 93 -17.12 0.39 1.74
C ARG A 93 -17.24 -0.28 0.38
N ALA A 94 -17.22 -1.61 0.36
CA ALA A 94 -17.40 -2.38 -0.85
C ALA A 94 -18.81 -2.15 -1.43
N VAL A 95 -18.85 -1.73 -2.69
CA VAL A 95 -20.07 -1.63 -3.47
C VAL A 95 -19.98 -2.74 -4.49
N THR A 96 -20.89 -3.68 -4.50
CA THR A 96 -20.99 -4.87 -5.35
C THR A 96 -19.93 -5.06 -6.44
N SER A 97 -19.42 -6.27 -6.67
CA SER A 97 -18.55 -6.57 -7.82
C SER A 97 -19.28 -6.24 -9.13
N MET A 98 -18.64 -5.47 -10.00
CA MET A 98 -19.24 -5.02 -11.24
C MET A 98 -18.66 -5.72 -12.46
N ASP A 99 -19.51 -6.12 -13.38
CA ASP A 99 -19.12 -6.54 -14.71
C ASP A 99 -18.89 -5.31 -15.61
N ALA A 100 -18.21 -5.51 -16.75
CA ALA A 100 -17.86 -4.46 -17.71
C ALA A 100 -19.05 -3.67 -18.27
N ALA A 101 -20.28 -4.21 -18.23
CA ALA A 101 -21.49 -3.53 -18.68
C ALA A 101 -22.00 -2.46 -17.68
N ALA A 102 -21.79 -2.68 -16.38
CA ALA A 102 -22.11 -1.72 -15.32
C ALA A 102 -21.09 -0.57 -15.23
N TYR A 103 -19.98 -0.65 -15.97
CA TYR A 103 -18.84 0.27 -15.89
C TYR A 103 -19.17 1.72 -16.31
N HIS A 104 -20.16 1.95 -17.17
CA HIS A 104 -20.55 3.31 -17.59
C HIS A 104 -21.31 4.08 -16.52
N ASP A 105 -22.24 3.43 -15.82
CA ASP A 105 -22.97 4.03 -14.69
C ASP A 105 -22.05 4.22 -13.49
N TYR A 106 -21.09 3.33 -13.29
CA TYR A 106 -20.08 3.40 -12.25
C TYR A 106 -19.25 4.68 -12.30
N LYS A 107 -18.71 5.05 -13.48
CA LYS A 107 -17.87 6.25 -13.60
C LYS A 107 -18.58 7.53 -13.15
N ARG A 108 -19.88 7.63 -13.41
CA ARG A 108 -20.68 8.77 -12.96
C ARG A 108 -20.86 8.78 -11.44
N VAL A 109 -21.17 7.63 -10.85
CA VAL A 109 -21.30 7.48 -9.38
C VAL A 109 -19.95 7.71 -8.71
N ALA A 110 -18.88 7.16 -9.27
CA ALA A 110 -17.53 7.33 -8.76
C ALA A 110 -17.07 8.80 -8.82
N MET A 111 -17.33 9.51 -9.93
CA MET A 111 -17.00 10.94 -10.05
C MET A 111 -17.77 11.78 -9.03
N GLN A 112 -19.05 11.49 -8.80
CA GLN A 112 -19.82 12.19 -7.78
C GLN A 112 -19.23 11.97 -6.38
N ALA A 113 -18.88 10.72 -6.04
CA ALA A 113 -18.24 10.40 -4.76
C ALA A 113 -16.89 11.13 -4.59
N VAL A 114 -16.11 11.23 -5.68
CA VAL A 114 -14.85 11.98 -5.71
C VAL A 114 -15.08 13.47 -5.42
N LEU A 115 -16.04 14.09 -6.11
CA LEU A 115 -16.34 15.52 -5.93
C LEU A 115 -16.92 15.82 -4.54
N ASP A 116 -17.79 14.95 -4.01
CA ASP A 116 -18.37 15.10 -2.68
C ASP A 116 -17.28 15.04 -1.59
N SER A 117 -16.34 14.09 -1.70
CA SER A 117 -15.21 13.98 -0.78
C SER A 117 -14.28 15.18 -0.88
N HIS A 118 -13.92 15.59 -2.10
CA HIS A 118 -13.11 16.78 -2.32
C HIS A 118 -13.76 18.03 -1.71
N GLN A 119 -15.07 18.20 -1.88
CA GLN A 119 -15.82 19.33 -1.30
C GLN A 119 -15.75 19.33 0.23
N ARG A 120 -15.93 18.17 0.88
CA ARG A 120 -15.82 18.03 2.35
C ARG A 120 -14.43 18.38 2.85
N LEU A 121 -13.39 17.84 2.21
CA LEU A 121 -12.01 18.15 2.57
C LEU A 121 -11.67 19.61 2.33
N SER A 122 -12.12 20.17 1.22
CA SER A 122 -11.93 21.58 0.88
C SER A 122 -12.56 22.55 1.89
N ALA A 123 -13.63 22.14 2.55
CA ALA A 123 -14.27 22.96 3.60
C ALA A 123 -13.46 22.94 4.92
N GLY A 124 -12.68 21.89 5.17
CA GLY A 124 -11.95 21.68 6.44
C GLY A 124 -10.47 22.08 6.40
N TYR A 125 -9.84 22.14 5.22
CA TYR A 125 -8.40 22.29 5.08
C TYR A 125 -8.02 23.50 4.21
N ARG A 126 -6.83 24.04 4.45
CA ARG A 126 -6.30 25.18 3.66
C ARG A 126 -5.81 24.72 2.29
N VAL A 127 -5.18 23.54 2.22
CA VAL A 127 -4.63 22.93 1.00
C VAL A 127 -5.10 21.48 0.88
N VAL A 128 -5.65 21.13 -0.27
CA VAL A 128 -5.89 19.73 -0.67
C VAL A 128 -4.78 19.33 -1.64
N MET A 129 -3.91 18.42 -1.20
CA MET A 129 -2.80 17.90 -2.00
C MET A 129 -3.23 16.61 -2.70
N VAL A 130 -3.35 16.67 -4.03
CA VAL A 130 -3.96 15.60 -4.82
C VAL A 130 -2.91 14.74 -5.51
N GLU A 131 -3.07 13.43 -5.44
CA GLU A 131 -2.30 12.45 -6.20
C GLU A 131 -3.12 11.90 -7.38
N GLY A 132 -2.59 12.00 -8.60
CA GLY A 132 -3.15 11.34 -9.77
C GLY A 132 -2.86 9.84 -9.82
N ALA A 133 -3.55 9.10 -10.67
CA ALA A 133 -3.37 7.66 -10.87
C ALA A 133 -2.75 7.36 -12.24
N GLY A 134 -1.69 6.52 -12.27
CA GLY A 134 -0.99 6.17 -13.52
C GLY A 134 -0.43 7.40 -14.23
N SER A 135 -0.80 7.58 -15.50
CA SER A 135 -0.41 8.72 -16.33
C SER A 135 -1.63 9.41 -16.96
N PRO A 136 -1.68 10.75 -17.06
CA PRO A 136 -2.75 11.44 -17.77
C PRO A 136 -2.70 11.22 -19.29
N ALA A 137 -1.62 10.65 -19.81
CA ALA A 137 -1.41 10.38 -21.23
C ALA A 137 -1.94 9.01 -21.69
N GLU A 138 -2.64 8.27 -20.83
CA GLU A 138 -3.29 7.00 -21.18
C GLU A 138 -4.53 7.26 -22.04
N ILE A 139 -4.34 7.36 -23.37
CA ILE A 139 -5.36 7.77 -24.34
C ILE A 139 -6.60 6.88 -24.28
N ASN A 140 -6.42 5.57 -24.08
CA ASN A 140 -7.49 4.58 -23.98
C ASN A 140 -8.34 4.72 -22.69
N LEU A 141 -7.84 5.41 -21.66
CA LEU A 141 -8.52 5.60 -20.38
C LEU A 141 -9.09 7.00 -20.19
N ARG A 142 -8.84 7.93 -21.12
CA ARG A 142 -9.26 9.34 -20.99
C ARG A 142 -10.78 9.54 -20.94
N ALA A 143 -11.54 8.73 -21.65
CA ALA A 143 -13.01 8.82 -21.62
C ALA A 143 -13.55 8.49 -20.23
N GLY A 144 -14.05 9.53 -19.52
CA GLY A 144 -14.54 9.43 -18.15
C GLY A 144 -13.42 9.27 -17.12
N ASP A 145 -12.28 9.93 -17.33
CA ASP A 145 -11.20 10.03 -16.35
C ASP A 145 -11.68 10.76 -15.10
N ILE A 146 -11.58 10.08 -13.95
CA ILE A 146 -11.94 10.61 -12.62
C ILE A 146 -10.71 10.80 -11.74
N ALA A 147 -9.52 10.46 -12.23
CA ALA A 147 -8.31 10.30 -11.43
C ALA A 147 -7.19 11.28 -11.77
N ASN A 148 -7.23 11.87 -12.97
CA ASN A 148 -6.19 12.77 -13.47
C ASN A 148 -6.78 14.09 -13.99
N MET A 149 -6.68 14.37 -15.30
CA MET A 149 -7.11 15.64 -15.88
C MET A 149 -8.61 15.85 -15.81
N GLY A 150 -9.43 14.78 -15.91
CA GLY A 150 -10.88 14.91 -15.74
C GLY A 150 -11.27 15.42 -14.35
N PHE A 151 -10.60 14.96 -13.29
CA PHE A 151 -10.75 15.53 -11.96
C PHE A 151 -10.19 16.95 -11.88
N ALA A 152 -8.98 17.19 -12.41
CA ALA A 152 -8.33 18.50 -12.37
C ALA A 152 -9.17 19.60 -13.06
N GLU A 153 -9.83 19.27 -14.17
CA GLU A 153 -10.76 20.17 -14.86
C GLU A 153 -12.03 20.42 -14.04
N ALA A 154 -12.61 19.38 -13.43
CA ALA A 154 -13.84 19.48 -12.66
C ALA A 154 -13.72 20.40 -11.41
N VAL A 155 -12.52 20.48 -10.82
CA VAL A 155 -12.27 21.29 -9.61
C VAL A 155 -11.37 22.52 -9.90
N ASP A 156 -11.02 22.75 -11.15
CA ASP A 156 -10.17 23.85 -11.63
C ASP A 156 -8.84 23.95 -10.88
N CYS A 157 -8.12 22.84 -10.71
CA CYS A 157 -6.86 22.84 -9.97
C CYS A 157 -5.62 22.85 -10.88
N PRO A 158 -4.51 23.51 -10.47
CA PRO A 158 -3.21 23.40 -11.11
C PRO A 158 -2.59 22.02 -10.93
N VAL A 159 -1.76 21.62 -11.88
CA VAL A 159 -1.10 20.32 -11.97
C VAL A 159 0.40 20.47 -12.04
N ILE A 160 1.14 19.64 -11.29
CA ILE A 160 2.59 19.40 -11.44
C ILE A 160 2.78 18.03 -12.07
N LEU A 161 3.59 17.95 -13.14
CA LEU A 161 3.99 16.67 -13.72
C LEU A 161 5.33 16.23 -13.14
N ILE A 162 5.38 14.99 -12.63
CA ILE A 162 6.61 14.33 -12.15
C ILE A 162 7.03 13.20 -13.07
N ALA A 163 8.33 13.09 -13.33
CA ALA A 163 8.91 12.02 -14.15
C ALA A 163 10.19 11.46 -13.53
N ASP A 164 10.38 10.15 -13.65
CA ASP A 164 11.57 9.43 -13.19
C ASP A 164 12.69 9.49 -14.25
N ILE A 165 13.89 9.91 -13.84
CA ILE A 165 15.06 9.95 -14.71
C ILE A 165 15.94 8.70 -14.61
N ASP A 166 15.84 7.92 -13.53
CA ASP A 166 16.73 6.77 -13.26
C ASP A 166 16.61 5.67 -14.33
N LYS A 167 15.41 5.53 -14.92
CA LYS A 167 15.16 4.56 -16.02
C LYS A 167 15.47 5.10 -17.42
N GLY A 168 15.88 6.37 -17.52
CA GLY A 168 16.10 7.07 -18.80
C GLY A 168 14.82 7.58 -19.46
N GLY A 169 14.98 8.41 -20.50
CA GLY A 169 13.87 8.93 -21.32
C GLY A 169 13.03 10.03 -20.67
N VAL A 170 13.45 10.65 -19.57
CA VAL A 170 12.64 11.62 -18.80
C VAL A 170 12.12 12.79 -19.65
N PHE A 171 12.93 13.33 -20.55
CA PHE A 171 12.53 14.45 -21.44
C PHE A 171 11.45 14.01 -22.43
N ALA A 172 11.58 12.81 -23.01
CA ALA A 172 10.55 12.24 -23.90
C ALA A 172 9.24 11.99 -23.14
N HIS A 173 9.31 11.50 -21.91
CA HIS A 173 8.14 11.28 -21.06
C HIS A 173 7.42 12.61 -20.75
N LEU A 174 8.14 13.66 -20.35
CA LEU A 174 7.53 14.95 -20.00
C LEU A 174 6.93 15.63 -21.24
N VAL A 175 7.72 15.76 -22.34
CA VAL A 175 7.26 16.38 -23.58
C VAL A 175 6.12 15.59 -24.20
N GLY A 176 6.24 14.25 -24.25
CA GLY A 176 5.21 13.38 -24.81
C GLY A 176 3.91 13.42 -24.00
N THR A 177 3.99 13.36 -22.69
CA THR A 177 2.82 13.49 -21.82
C THR A 177 2.12 14.81 -22.05
N LEU A 178 2.85 15.94 -22.00
CA LEU A 178 2.29 17.27 -22.23
C LEU A 178 1.65 17.38 -23.62
N ALA A 179 2.29 16.87 -24.67
CA ALA A 179 1.80 16.96 -26.04
C ALA A 179 0.52 16.14 -26.32
N LEU A 180 0.24 15.12 -25.50
CA LEU A 180 -0.97 14.31 -25.59
C LEU A 180 -2.17 14.90 -24.85
N LEU A 181 -1.95 15.94 -24.04
CA LEU A 181 -3.01 16.67 -23.33
C LEU A 181 -3.68 17.69 -24.27
N SER A 182 -4.95 18.01 -24.03
CA SER A 182 -5.64 19.10 -24.69
C SER A 182 -5.05 20.47 -24.30
N GLU A 183 -5.35 21.52 -25.03
CA GLU A 183 -4.87 22.87 -24.72
C GLU A 183 -5.30 23.34 -23.32
N SER A 184 -6.53 23.03 -22.90
CA SER A 184 -7.04 23.37 -21.55
C SER A 184 -6.29 22.62 -20.45
N GLU A 185 -5.99 21.34 -20.66
CA GLU A 185 -5.22 20.52 -19.74
C GLU A 185 -3.75 20.95 -19.69
N GLN A 186 -3.14 21.25 -20.83
CA GLN A 186 -1.77 21.80 -20.89
C GLN A 186 -1.67 23.13 -20.11
N ALA A 187 -2.69 24.00 -20.20
CA ALA A 187 -2.71 25.24 -19.44
C ALA A 187 -2.71 25.02 -17.93
N ARG A 188 -3.29 23.91 -17.44
CA ARG A 188 -3.28 23.55 -16.01
C ARG A 188 -1.92 23.09 -15.51
N VAL A 189 -1.06 22.55 -16.39
CA VAL A 189 0.29 22.13 -16.01
C VAL A 189 1.14 23.36 -15.68
N GLN A 190 1.54 23.50 -14.43
CA GLN A 190 2.28 24.65 -13.91
C GLN A 190 3.80 24.45 -13.86
N GLY A 191 4.26 23.22 -14.03
CA GLY A 191 5.69 22.89 -14.06
C GLY A 191 5.97 21.40 -13.94
N PHE A 192 7.25 21.11 -13.97
CA PHE A 192 7.77 19.74 -13.92
C PHE A 192 8.64 19.51 -12.69
N VAL A 193 8.60 18.28 -12.16
CA VAL A 193 9.57 17.77 -11.19
C VAL A 193 10.27 16.56 -11.80
N ILE A 194 11.59 16.55 -11.78
CA ILE A 194 12.38 15.40 -12.17
C ILE A 194 12.80 14.64 -10.93
N ASN A 195 12.54 13.35 -10.88
CA ASN A 195 12.74 12.51 -9.71
C ASN A 195 13.87 11.49 -9.91
N ARG A 196 14.50 11.06 -8.81
CA ARG A 196 15.54 10.01 -8.75
C ARG A 196 16.81 10.34 -9.55
N PHE A 197 17.20 11.60 -9.57
CA PHE A 197 18.43 12.00 -10.25
C PHE A 197 19.68 11.50 -9.50
N ARG A 198 20.65 10.99 -10.28
CA ARG A 198 21.98 10.60 -9.79
C ARG A 198 23.05 11.34 -10.57
N GLY A 199 23.95 12.00 -9.88
CA GLY A 199 25.08 12.68 -10.50
C GLY A 199 25.13 14.18 -10.23
N ASP A 200 25.95 14.88 -11.02
CA ASP A 200 26.12 16.33 -10.94
C ASP A 200 25.00 17.04 -11.69
N ILE A 201 24.26 17.87 -10.99
CA ILE A 201 23.12 18.63 -11.53
C ILE A 201 23.56 19.57 -12.67
N SER A 202 24.82 20.05 -12.67
CA SER A 202 25.32 20.93 -13.71
C SER A 202 25.32 20.27 -15.10
N LEU A 203 25.47 18.93 -15.15
CA LEU A 203 25.39 18.16 -16.38
C LEU A 203 23.96 18.03 -16.92
N LEU A 204 22.97 18.14 -16.05
CA LEU A 204 21.55 18.10 -16.43
C LEU A 204 21.03 19.47 -16.85
N GLN A 205 21.64 20.57 -16.39
CA GLN A 205 21.14 21.93 -16.59
C GLN A 205 20.81 22.28 -18.04
N PRO A 206 21.66 21.97 -19.05
CA PRO A 206 21.32 22.26 -20.45
C PRO A 206 20.06 21.55 -20.93
N GLY A 207 19.77 20.38 -20.36
CA GLY A 207 18.53 19.63 -20.64
C GLY A 207 17.31 20.28 -19.98
N LEU A 208 17.46 20.82 -18.77
CA LEU A 208 16.38 21.55 -18.07
C LEU A 208 16.04 22.82 -18.86
N ASP A 209 17.04 23.61 -19.26
CA ASP A 209 16.86 24.83 -20.05
C ASP A 209 16.17 24.52 -21.40
N TRP A 210 16.56 23.43 -22.06
CA TRP A 210 15.93 22.98 -23.29
C TRP A 210 14.44 22.60 -23.06
N LEU A 211 14.15 21.88 -21.95
CA LEU A 211 12.79 21.47 -21.63
C LEU A 211 11.87 22.68 -21.40
N GLU A 212 12.34 23.65 -20.64
CA GLU A 212 11.61 24.91 -20.39
C GLU A 212 11.35 25.69 -21.68
N GLN A 213 12.38 25.86 -22.51
CA GLN A 213 12.26 26.50 -23.81
C GLN A 213 11.28 25.77 -24.75
N ARG A 214 11.32 24.45 -24.75
CA ARG A 214 10.51 23.58 -25.61
C ARG A 214 9.03 23.59 -25.20
N THR A 215 8.73 23.68 -23.93
CA THR A 215 7.37 23.48 -23.38
C THR A 215 6.74 24.78 -22.90
N GLY A 216 7.52 25.83 -22.64
CA GLY A 216 7.06 27.03 -21.97
C GLY A 216 6.67 26.84 -20.51
N LYS A 217 7.05 25.68 -19.91
CA LYS A 217 6.74 25.33 -18.51
C LYS A 217 8.05 25.23 -17.72
N PRO A 218 8.09 25.73 -16.48
CA PRO A 218 9.30 25.68 -15.66
C PRO A 218 9.56 24.29 -15.10
N VAL A 219 10.84 24.01 -14.84
CA VAL A 219 11.26 22.90 -13.98
C VAL A 219 11.28 23.41 -12.54
N LEU A 220 10.36 22.90 -11.72
CA LEU A 220 10.21 23.27 -10.30
C LEU A 220 11.33 22.71 -9.44
N GLY A 221 12.07 21.72 -9.95
CA GLY A 221 13.24 21.17 -9.30
C GLY A 221 13.54 19.75 -9.71
N VAL A 222 14.68 19.26 -9.19
CA VAL A 222 15.22 17.93 -9.45
C VAL A 222 15.50 17.24 -8.12
N LEU A 223 14.77 16.19 -7.82
CA LEU A 223 14.92 15.40 -6.60
C LEU A 223 16.02 14.35 -6.77
N PRO A 224 16.99 14.28 -5.86
CA PRO A 224 18.03 13.26 -5.90
C PRO A 224 17.48 11.86 -5.63
N TYR A 225 18.21 10.85 -6.06
CA TYR A 225 17.96 9.47 -5.66
C TYR A 225 18.30 9.30 -4.18
N LEU A 226 17.32 8.89 -3.37
CA LEU A 226 17.53 8.62 -1.97
C LEU A 226 18.07 7.21 -1.75
N MET A 227 19.24 7.13 -1.12
CA MET A 227 19.78 5.87 -0.61
C MET A 227 19.23 5.59 0.79
N ASP A 228 19.09 4.31 1.14
CA ASP A 228 18.60 3.85 2.44
C ASP A 228 17.29 4.55 2.85
N PHE A 229 16.40 4.65 1.88
CA PHE A 229 15.09 5.25 2.00
C PHE A 229 14.01 4.18 1.86
N HIS A 230 13.10 4.17 2.82
CA HIS A 230 11.95 3.27 2.79
C HIS A 230 10.64 4.05 2.94
N LEU A 231 9.81 3.97 1.92
CA LEU A 231 8.42 4.36 1.97
C LEU A 231 7.58 3.17 1.50
N GLU A 232 6.51 2.87 2.21
CA GLU A 232 5.63 1.74 1.87
C GLU A 232 5.17 1.81 0.41
N ALA A 233 5.47 0.75 -0.35
CA ALA A 233 5.14 0.68 -1.77
C ALA A 233 3.65 0.38 -1.96
N GLU A 234 3.03 1.02 -2.96
CA GLU A 234 1.61 0.84 -3.24
C GLU A 234 1.34 -0.44 -4.06
N ASP A 235 2.11 -0.68 -5.12
CA ASP A 235 1.75 -1.63 -6.17
C ASP A 235 2.75 -2.76 -6.42
N ALA A 236 3.99 -2.66 -5.95
CA ALA A 236 5.02 -3.63 -6.30
C ALA A 236 5.74 -4.17 -5.07
N ILE A 237 5.76 -5.50 -4.95
CA ILE A 237 6.66 -6.17 -4.01
C ILE A 237 8.09 -5.97 -4.54
N ASP A 238 8.94 -5.35 -3.75
CA ASP A 238 10.36 -5.35 -4.05
C ASP A 238 10.93 -6.73 -3.72
N VAL A 239 11.03 -7.56 -4.75
CA VAL A 239 11.60 -8.92 -4.65
C VAL A 239 13.12 -8.93 -4.66
N ARG A 240 13.79 -7.77 -4.72
CA ARG A 240 15.24 -7.71 -4.59
C ARG A 240 15.65 -8.20 -3.21
N GLN A 241 16.36 -9.30 -3.20
CA GLN A 241 16.85 -9.92 -1.99
C GLN A 241 18.10 -9.19 -1.52
N SER A 242 18.06 -8.65 -0.31
CA SER A 242 19.24 -8.22 0.39
C SER A 242 19.71 -9.40 1.27
N GLY A 243 20.45 -10.34 0.69
CA GLY A 243 21.04 -11.43 1.48
C GLY A 243 21.87 -10.84 2.61
N LYS A 244 21.42 -11.01 3.84
CA LYS A 244 22.17 -10.61 5.03
C LYS A 244 23.16 -11.71 5.39
N ALA A 245 24.42 -11.36 5.57
CA ALA A 245 25.46 -12.31 5.95
C ALA A 245 25.37 -12.62 7.44
N GLY A 246 25.63 -13.89 7.84
CA GLY A 246 25.72 -14.32 9.22
C GLY A 246 24.52 -15.16 9.71
N ASP A 247 24.29 -15.17 11.02
CA ASP A 247 23.22 -15.93 11.68
C ASP A 247 21.87 -15.23 11.66
N ALA A 248 21.52 -14.56 10.55
CA ALA A 248 20.21 -13.92 10.40
C ALA A 248 19.10 -14.96 10.30
N LEU A 249 17.96 -14.69 10.98
CA LEU A 249 16.76 -15.52 10.90
C LEU A 249 16.23 -15.51 9.46
N LYS A 250 16.11 -16.68 8.86
CA LYS A 250 15.63 -16.83 7.48
C LYS A 250 14.11 -16.89 7.45
N VAL A 251 13.52 -15.86 6.88
CA VAL A 251 12.07 -15.75 6.72
C VAL A 251 11.71 -15.84 5.24
N VAL A 252 10.75 -16.69 4.91
CA VAL A 252 10.34 -16.93 3.53
C VAL A 252 8.85 -16.66 3.37
N VAL A 253 8.49 -15.92 2.31
CA VAL A 253 7.10 -15.55 1.99
C VAL A 253 6.80 -15.93 0.53
N PRO A 254 5.74 -16.72 0.24
CA PRO A 254 5.29 -16.96 -1.13
C PRO A 254 4.73 -15.67 -1.75
N VAL A 255 5.14 -15.36 -2.98
CA VAL A 255 4.52 -14.29 -3.78
C VAL A 255 3.25 -14.83 -4.41
N LEU A 256 2.15 -14.77 -3.64
CA LEU A 256 0.84 -15.19 -4.13
C LEU A 256 0.37 -14.28 -5.28
N PRO A 257 -0.35 -14.80 -6.29
CA PRO A 257 -0.87 -13.97 -7.39
C PRO A 257 -1.74 -12.79 -6.94
N ARG A 258 -2.46 -12.94 -5.83
CA ARG A 258 -3.32 -11.91 -5.24
C ARG A 258 -2.90 -11.56 -3.80
N ILE A 259 -1.59 -11.57 -3.56
CA ILE A 259 -1.04 -11.12 -2.28
C ILE A 259 -1.56 -9.72 -1.94
N SER A 260 -1.98 -9.52 -0.71
CA SER A 260 -2.48 -8.24 -0.22
C SER A 260 -1.77 -7.83 1.06
N ASN A 261 -1.66 -6.53 1.30
CA ASN A 261 -1.01 -5.94 2.47
C ASN A 261 0.43 -6.48 2.70
N HIS A 262 1.18 -6.62 1.61
CA HIS A 262 2.59 -7.06 1.68
C HIS A 262 3.49 -6.10 2.46
N THR A 263 3.02 -4.90 2.76
CA THR A 263 3.67 -3.94 3.67
C THR A 263 3.79 -4.48 5.10
N ASP A 264 3.04 -5.50 5.49
CA ASP A 264 3.24 -6.24 6.75
C ASP A 264 4.69 -6.72 6.92
N PHE A 265 5.41 -6.96 5.82
CA PHE A 265 6.76 -7.50 5.82
C PHE A 265 7.87 -6.44 5.79
N ASP A 266 7.53 -5.16 5.65
CA ASP A 266 8.51 -4.09 5.62
C ASP A 266 9.32 -3.96 6.93
N PRO A 267 8.71 -4.12 8.13
CA PRO A 267 9.48 -4.16 9.37
C PRO A 267 10.51 -5.29 9.41
N LEU A 268 10.17 -6.47 8.87
CA LEU A 268 11.09 -7.62 8.79
C LEU A 268 12.21 -7.38 7.77
N ARG A 269 11.90 -6.74 6.64
CA ARG A 269 12.90 -6.37 5.62
C ARG A 269 13.96 -5.43 6.17
N LEU A 270 13.53 -4.46 6.99
CA LEU A 270 14.39 -3.44 7.61
C LEU A 270 15.11 -3.96 8.85
N HIS A 271 14.65 -5.06 9.45
CA HIS A 271 15.24 -5.62 10.66
C HIS A 271 16.66 -6.18 10.38
N PRO A 272 17.71 -5.76 11.13
CA PRO A 272 19.10 -6.13 10.82
C PRO A 272 19.38 -7.63 10.92
N GLN A 273 18.64 -8.34 11.76
CA GLN A 273 18.83 -9.76 12.04
C GLN A 273 17.88 -10.69 11.25
N VAL A 274 17.11 -10.17 10.28
CA VAL A 274 16.16 -10.97 9.47
C VAL A 274 16.59 -10.96 8.01
N ASP A 275 16.77 -12.15 7.42
CA ASP A 275 16.93 -12.36 5.98
C ASP A 275 15.58 -12.75 5.38
N LEU A 276 14.84 -11.75 4.89
CA LEU A 276 13.51 -11.93 4.32
C LEU A 276 13.61 -12.21 2.81
N GLN A 277 13.01 -13.33 2.37
CA GLN A 277 12.99 -13.72 0.97
C GLN A 277 11.56 -13.91 0.46
N PHE A 278 11.21 -13.18 -0.60
CA PHE A 278 10.01 -13.42 -1.37
C PHE A 278 10.27 -14.45 -2.46
N VAL A 279 9.50 -15.55 -2.46
CA VAL A 279 9.68 -16.65 -3.42
C VAL A 279 8.56 -16.61 -4.45
N GLY A 280 8.93 -16.30 -5.68
CA GLY A 280 8.03 -16.21 -6.84
C GLY A 280 7.68 -17.57 -7.46
N PRO A 281 6.80 -17.55 -8.48
CA PRO A 281 6.39 -18.78 -9.18
C PRO A 281 7.59 -19.50 -9.80
N GLY A 282 7.59 -20.84 -9.71
CA GLY A 282 8.64 -21.69 -10.30
C GLY A 282 10.00 -21.66 -9.60
N GLN A 283 10.15 -20.88 -8.54
CA GLN A 283 11.37 -20.87 -7.71
C GLN A 283 11.27 -21.95 -6.63
N PRO A 284 12.37 -22.66 -6.32
CA PRO A 284 12.37 -23.62 -5.22
C PRO A 284 12.24 -22.88 -3.88
N VAL A 285 11.47 -23.45 -2.96
CA VAL A 285 11.35 -22.92 -1.59
C VAL A 285 12.68 -23.15 -0.86
N PRO A 286 13.41 -22.10 -0.48
CA PRO A 286 14.68 -22.24 0.21
C PRO A 286 14.48 -22.72 1.66
N PRO A 287 15.51 -23.24 2.32
CA PRO A 287 15.48 -23.51 3.75
C PRO A 287 15.19 -22.22 4.54
N ALA A 288 14.30 -22.32 5.51
CA ALA A 288 13.87 -21.20 6.35
C ALA A 288 13.74 -21.62 7.81
N ASP A 289 13.78 -20.65 8.71
CA ASP A 289 13.41 -20.78 10.11
C ASP A 289 11.91 -20.49 10.31
N LEU A 290 11.40 -19.53 9.54
CA LEU A 290 10.00 -19.12 9.53
C LEU A 290 9.47 -19.04 8.10
N ILE A 291 8.34 -19.70 7.83
CA ILE A 291 7.53 -19.45 6.63
C ILE A 291 6.33 -18.58 7.02
N ILE A 292 6.03 -17.52 6.24
CA ILE A 292 4.86 -16.70 6.46
C ILE A 292 3.94 -16.77 5.25
N LEU A 293 2.71 -17.26 5.45
CA LEU A 293 1.63 -17.18 4.46
C LEU A 293 0.98 -15.80 4.55
N PRO A 294 1.06 -14.99 3.49
CA PRO A 294 0.59 -13.61 3.53
C PRO A 294 -0.93 -13.50 3.37
N GLY A 295 -1.43 -12.26 3.52
CA GLY A 295 -2.78 -11.89 3.11
C GLY A 295 -3.03 -12.14 1.62
N SER A 296 -4.26 -12.47 1.27
CA SER A 296 -4.69 -12.72 -0.10
C SER A 296 -6.05 -12.10 -0.37
N LYS A 297 -6.25 -11.57 -1.59
CA LYS A 297 -7.55 -11.09 -2.06
C LYS A 297 -8.37 -12.18 -2.76
N SER A 298 -7.79 -13.36 -3.00
CA SER A 298 -8.47 -14.50 -3.60
C SER A 298 -7.91 -15.81 -3.03
N VAL A 299 -8.27 -16.11 -1.78
CA VAL A 299 -7.63 -17.15 -0.96
C VAL A 299 -7.72 -18.53 -1.59
N ARG A 300 -8.89 -18.90 -2.16
CA ARG A 300 -9.09 -20.21 -2.80
C ARG A 300 -8.26 -20.39 -4.07
N ALA A 301 -8.13 -19.33 -4.88
CA ALA A 301 -7.30 -19.36 -6.08
C ALA A 301 -5.81 -19.41 -5.72
N ASP A 302 -5.40 -18.64 -4.72
CA ASP A 302 -4.02 -18.62 -4.22
C ASP A 302 -3.65 -19.94 -3.53
N LEU A 303 -4.58 -20.63 -2.87
CA LEU A 303 -4.37 -22.00 -2.37
C LEU A 303 -4.07 -22.99 -3.51
N THR A 304 -4.81 -22.90 -4.60
CA THR A 304 -4.58 -23.71 -5.79
C THR A 304 -3.18 -23.45 -6.37
N TRP A 305 -2.80 -22.19 -6.45
CA TRP A 305 -1.48 -21.77 -6.90
C TRP A 305 -0.37 -22.29 -5.96
N LEU A 306 -0.56 -22.19 -4.65
CA LEU A 306 0.36 -22.67 -3.60
C LEU A 306 0.64 -24.17 -3.80
N ARG A 307 -0.40 -24.99 -3.98
CA ARG A 307 -0.30 -26.43 -4.25
C ARG A 307 0.43 -26.72 -5.56
N ALA A 308 0.06 -26.03 -6.63
CA ALA A 308 0.68 -26.20 -7.94
C ALA A 308 2.18 -25.85 -7.95
N ASN A 309 2.64 -24.96 -7.05
CA ASN A 309 4.05 -24.57 -6.90
C ASN A 309 4.78 -25.33 -5.79
N GLY A 310 4.18 -26.40 -5.24
CA GLY A 310 4.85 -27.32 -4.31
C GLY A 310 4.99 -26.82 -2.86
N TRP A 311 4.33 -25.71 -2.52
CA TRP A 311 4.42 -25.12 -1.18
C TRP A 311 3.84 -26.01 -0.08
N GLU A 312 2.74 -26.73 -0.35
CA GLU A 312 2.14 -27.62 0.65
C GLU A 312 3.15 -28.70 1.14
N ALA A 313 3.84 -29.34 0.20
CA ALA A 313 4.88 -30.31 0.53
C ALA A 313 6.09 -29.66 1.25
N ALA A 314 6.46 -28.44 0.84
CA ALA A 314 7.54 -27.69 1.48
C ALA A 314 7.19 -27.30 2.93
N ILE A 315 5.97 -26.82 3.17
CA ILE A 315 5.44 -26.50 4.51
C ILE A 315 5.42 -27.75 5.42
N GLN A 316 4.88 -28.87 4.92
CA GLN A 316 4.86 -30.12 5.68
C GLN A 316 6.26 -30.60 6.05
N LYS A 317 7.21 -30.49 5.12
CA LYS A 317 8.61 -30.81 5.39
C LYS A 317 9.21 -29.84 6.43
N HIS A 318 8.98 -28.55 6.29
CA HIS A 318 9.47 -27.51 7.19
C HIS A 318 9.01 -27.74 8.64
N LEU A 319 7.72 -27.96 8.84
CA LEU A 319 7.15 -28.26 10.16
C LEU A 319 7.69 -29.56 10.77
N ARG A 320 7.89 -30.60 9.95
CA ARG A 320 8.47 -31.89 10.42
C ARG A 320 9.88 -31.72 11.01
N TYR A 321 10.63 -30.74 10.53
CA TYR A 321 11.98 -30.43 11.03
C TYR A 321 11.99 -29.35 12.12
N GLY A 322 10.84 -28.98 12.68
CA GLY A 322 10.72 -28.04 13.79
C GLY A 322 10.65 -26.55 13.38
N GLY A 323 10.53 -26.26 12.08
CA GLY A 323 10.36 -24.91 11.58
C GLY A 323 9.04 -24.27 12.03
N LYS A 324 8.93 -22.96 11.92
CA LYS A 324 7.74 -22.19 12.31
C LYS A 324 6.94 -21.71 11.10
N LEU A 325 5.62 -21.69 11.24
CA LEU A 325 4.69 -21.24 10.20
C LEU A 325 3.73 -20.18 10.76
N LEU A 326 3.69 -19.03 10.13
CA LEU A 326 2.74 -17.96 10.45
C LEU A 326 1.79 -17.73 9.28
N GLY A 327 0.48 -17.60 9.56
CA GLY A 327 -0.53 -17.19 8.59
C GLY A 327 -1.15 -15.85 8.96
N ILE A 328 -1.13 -14.87 8.04
CA ILE A 328 -1.72 -13.54 8.25
C ILE A 328 -2.95 -13.39 7.37
N CYS A 329 -4.09 -13.07 7.94
CA CYS A 329 -5.37 -12.79 7.24
C CYS A 329 -5.76 -13.95 6.30
N GLY A 330 -5.66 -13.81 4.99
CA GLY A 330 -5.84 -14.92 4.05
C GLY A 330 -4.92 -16.11 4.35
N GLY A 331 -3.70 -15.84 4.82
CA GLY A 331 -2.75 -16.86 5.29
C GLY A 331 -3.28 -17.66 6.48
N LEU A 332 -3.96 -17.05 7.45
CA LEU A 332 -4.66 -17.77 8.51
C LEU A 332 -5.71 -18.72 7.91
N GLN A 333 -6.55 -18.22 6.99
CA GLN A 333 -7.60 -19.04 6.36
C GLN A 333 -7.02 -20.28 5.66
N LEU A 334 -5.84 -20.16 5.05
CA LEU A 334 -5.12 -21.27 4.42
C LEU A 334 -4.71 -22.36 5.43
N LEU A 335 -4.51 -22.03 6.71
CA LEU A 335 -4.10 -22.98 7.75
C LEU A 335 -5.24 -23.89 8.23
N GLY A 336 -6.50 -23.49 8.03
CA GLY A 336 -7.69 -24.24 8.45
C GLY A 336 -7.93 -25.53 7.68
N THR A 337 -9.09 -26.13 7.89
CA THR A 337 -9.53 -27.37 7.22
C THR A 337 -10.28 -27.09 5.93
N ARG A 338 -11.11 -26.03 5.89
CA ARG A 338 -11.96 -25.70 4.74
C ARG A 338 -12.14 -24.18 4.59
N ILE A 339 -12.21 -23.74 3.33
CA ILE A 339 -12.57 -22.36 2.96
C ILE A 339 -13.79 -22.41 2.04
N ALA A 340 -14.92 -21.82 2.47
CA ALA A 340 -16.15 -21.75 1.70
C ALA A 340 -16.43 -20.30 1.26
N ASP A 341 -16.76 -20.14 -0.01
CA ASP A 341 -17.23 -18.87 -0.62
C ASP A 341 -18.58 -19.12 -1.28
N PRO A 342 -19.68 -19.23 -0.50
CA PRO A 342 -20.99 -19.55 -1.04
C PRO A 342 -21.59 -18.42 -1.90
N LEU A 343 -21.12 -17.20 -1.72
CA LEU A 343 -21.61 -16.02 -2.42
C LEU A 343 -20.73 -15.63 -3.64
N GLY A 344 -19.57 -16.27 -3.82
CA GLY A 344 -18.65 -15.92 -4.90
C GLY A 344 -17.99 -14.55 -4.72
N LEU A 345 -17.63 -14.18 -3.49
CA LEU A 345 -17.08 -12.85 -3.16
C LEU A 345 -15.67 -12.64 -3.68
N GLU A 346 -14.89 -13.72 -3.75
CA GLU A 346 -13.48 -13.69 -4.19
C GLU A 346 -13.22 -14.49 -5.47
N GLY A 347 -14.28 -15.01 -6.09
CA GLY A 347 -14.21 -15.84 -7.31
C GLY A 347 -15.50 -16.64 -7.50
N PRO A 348 -15.51 -17.71 -8.29
CA PRO A 348 -16.68 -18.57 -8.42
C PRO A 348 -17.11 -19.17 -7.07
N ALA A 349 -18.44 -19.13 -6.80
CA ALA A 349 -19.00 -19.74 -5.60
C ALA A 349 -18.58 -21.20 -5.44
N GLY A 350 -18.28 -21.61 -4.22
CA GLY A 350 -17.85 -22.98 -3.91
C GLY A 350 -16.99 -23.07 -2.66
N GLU A 351 -16.36 -24.23 -2.47
CA GLU A 351 -15.50 -24.51 -1.32
C GLU A 351 -14.19 -25.18 -1.75
N SER A 352 -13.20 -25.16 -0.88
CA SER A 352 -11.90 -25.78 -1.08
C SER A 352 -11.39 -26.35 0.25
N GLU A 353 -10.84 -27.57 0.25
CA GLU A 353 -10.05 -28.08 1.37
C GLU A 353 -8.80 -27.21 1.52
N ALA A 354 -8.53 -26.71 2.72
CA ALA A 354 -7.36 -25.92 3.05
C ALA A 354 -6.17 -26.82 3.46
N LEU A 355 -5.15 -26.29 4.15
CA LEU A 355 -3.95 -27.06 4.48
C LEU A 355 -4.15 -28.03 5.65
N GLY A 356 -5.24 -27.90 6.43
CA GLY A 356 -5.58 -28.80 7.53
C GLY A 356 -4.59 -28.81 8.69
N LEU A 357 -3.90 -27.70 8.92
CA LEU A 357 -2.90 -27.57 9.98
C LEU A 357 -3.50 -27.14 11.32
N LEU A 358 -4.66 -26.46 11.27
CA LEU A 358 -5.44 -26.04 12.43
C LEU A 358 -6.90 -26.44 12.21
N ASP A 359 -7.56 -26.96 13.24
CA ASP A 359 -8.93 -27.49 13.17
C ASP A 359 -9.96 -26.34 13.26
N PHE A 360 -10.19 -25.67 12.14
CA PHE A 360 -11.25 -24.69 11.94
C PHE A 360 -11.62 -24.56 10.46
N ASP A 361 -12.87 -24.16 10.22
CA ASP A 361 -13.38 -23.79 8.90
C ASP A 361 -13.49 -22.26 8.76
N THR A 362 -13.38 -21.75 7.53
CA THR A 362 -13.65 -20.35 7.21
C THR A 362 -14.76 -20.25 6.18
N VAL A 363 -15.72 -19.35 6.42
CA VAL A 363 -16.78 -18.99 5.49
C VAL A 363 -16.61 -17.51 5.12
N LEU A 364 -16.60 -17.19 3.82
CA LEU A 364 -16.60 -15.81 3.38
C LEU A 364 -18.02 -15.22 3.45
N GLU A 365 -18.15 -14.08 4.11
CA GLU A 365 -19.40 -13.35 4.30
C GLU A 365 -19.37 -12.00 3.58
N ALA A 366 -20.59 -11.47 3.24
CA ALA A 366 -20.72 -10.19 2.55
C ALA A 366 -20.21 -9.01 3.41
N ASP A 367 -20.40 -9.10 4.71
CA ASP A 367 -20.01 -8.05 5.66
C ASP A 367 -18.53 -8.17 6.00
N LYS A 368 -17.76 -7.25 5.45
CA LYS A 368 -16.32 -7.18 5.67
C LYS A 368 -15.99 -6.61 7.05
N GLN A 369 -15.08 -7.26 7.77
CA GLN A 369 -14.53 -6.72 9.02
C GLN A 369 -13.48 -5.67 8.68
N LEU A 370 -13.67 -4.44 9.19
CA LEU A 370 -12.79 -3.29 9.00
C LEU A 370 -12.60 -2.61 10.36
N ARG A 371 -11.49 -2.87 11.05
CA ARG A 371 -11.28 -2.35 12.41
C ARG A 371 -9.79 -2.12 12.68
N ASN A 372 -9.48 -0.99 13.29
CA ASN A 372 -8.22 -0.84 14.00
C ASN A 372 -8.38 -1.50 15.37
N VAL A 373 -7.41 -2.30 15.78
CA VAL A 373 -7.47 -3.09 17.01
C VAL A 373 -6.17 -3.00 17.81
N THR A 374 -6.32 -3.13 19.13
CA THR A 374 -5.22 -3.29 20.08
C THR A 374 -5.48 -4.53 20.92
N GLY A 375 -4.43 -5.07 21.52
CA GLY A 375 -4.53 -6.27 22.35
C GLY A 375 -3.19 -6.77 22.83
N ARG A 376 -3.15 -8.08 23.14
CA ARG A 376 -1.94 -8.81 23.56
C ARG A 376 -1.70 -9.99 22.67
N LEU A 377 -0.49 -10.07 22.13
CA LEU A 377 0.01 -11.26 21.44
C LEU A 377 0.32 -12.33 22.51
N LEU A 378 -0.33 -13.48 22.42
CA LEU A 378 -0.21 -14.50 23.47
C LEU A 378 1.17 -15.18 23.52
N PRO A 379 1.88 -15.43 22.40
CA PRO A 379 3.31 -15.66 22.46
C PRO A 379 4.03 -14.46 23.08
N GLY A 380 4.54 -14.60 24.30
CA GLY A 380 5.25 -13.54 25.03
C GLY A 380 4.38 -12.60 25.86
N GLY A 381 3.05 -12.56 25.69
CA GLY A 381 2.15 -11.72 26.47
C GLY A 381 2.35 -10.21 26.29
N VAL A 382 2.86 -9.80 25.10
CA VAL A 382 3.26 -8.43 24.78
C VAL A 382 2.14 -7.64 24.11
N PRO A 383 2.13 -6.28 24.22
CA PRO A 383 1.17 -5.46 23.49
C PRO A 383 1.30 -5.64 21.98
N VAL A 384 0.18 -5.61 21.31
CA VAL A 384 0.09 -5.60 19.85
C VAL A 384 -0.98 -4.61 19.40
N SER A 385 -0.74 -3.94 18.29
CA SER A 385 -1.70 -3.09 17.60
C SER A 385 -1.68 -3.39 16.11
N GLY A 386 -2.78 -3.14 15.43
CA GLY A 386 -2.89 -3.36 14.00
C GLY A 386 -4.32 -3.16 13.53
N TYR A 387 -4.68 -3.85 12.45
CA TYR A 387 -6.00 -3.72 11.86
C TYR A 387 -6.49 -5.05 11.24
N GLU A 388 -7.81 -5.23 11.24
CA GLU A 388 -8.52 -6.34 10.59
C GLU A 388 -9.11 -5.84 9.27
N ILE A 389 -8.82 -6.52 8.16
CA ILE A 389 -9.45 -6.30 6.84
C ILE A 389 -9.75 -7.66 6.21
N HIS A 390 -10.90 -8.25 6.49
CA HIS A 390 -11.25 -9.56 5.93
C HIS A 390 -12.76 -9.77 5.81
N ALA A 391 -13.16 -10.64 4.88
CA ALA A 391 -14.54 -11.12 4.70
C ALA A 391 -14.75 -12.51 5.34
N GLY A 392 -13.66 -13.23 5.65
CA GLY A 392 -13.74 -14.55 6.24
C GLY A 392 -14.16 -14.52 7.70
N VAL A 393 -15.06 -15.43 8.07
CA VAL A 393 -15.43 -15.74 9.45
C VAL A 393 -15.00 -17.18 9.74
N SER A 394 -14.08 -17.34 10.69
CA SER A 394 -13.53 -18.65 11.07
C SER A 394 -14.21 -19.21 12.32
N SER A 395 -14.45 -20.52 12.35
CA SER A 395 -15.05 -21.23 13.47
C SER A 395 -14.48 -22.64 13.60
N GLY A 396 -14.18 -23.07 14.82
CA GLY A 396 -13.67 -24.41 15.09
C GLY A 396 -12.85 -24.49 16.37
N PRO A 397 -12.50 -25.72 16.82
CA PRO A 397 -11.85 -25.96 18.10
C PRO A 397 -10.48 -25.30 18.25
N ALA A 398 -9.71 -25.16 17.16
CA ALA A 398 -8.37 -24.55 17.25
C ALA A 398 -8.42 -23.09 17.72
N LEU A 399 -9.53 -22.38 17.52
CA LEU A 399 -9.71 -20.98 17.93
C LEU A 399 -9.88 -20.82 19.46
N GLU A 400 -10.03 -21.92 20.20
CA GLU A 400 -10.00 -21.91 21.67
C GLU A 400 -8.60 -21.66 22.23
N GLN A 401 -7.56 -21.77 21.40
CA GLN A 401 -6.18 -21.38 21.70
C GLN A 401 -5.76 -20.19 20.83
N PRO A 402 -6.24 -18.98 21.14
CA PRO A 402 -6.06 -17.81 20.29
C PRO A 402 -4.59 -17.36 20.23
N ALA A 403 -4.25 -16.69 19.13
CA ALA A 403 -2.94 -16.04 18.96
C ALA A 403 -2.90 -14.66 19.62
N VAL A 404 -4.04 -13.95 19.61
CA VAL A 404 -4.16 -12.59 20.14
C VAL A 404 -5.42 -12.47 21.01
N GLN A 405 -5.27 -11.83 22.16
CA GLN A 405 -6.38 -11.37 22.99
C GLN A 405 -6.59 -9.90 22.74
N LEU A 406 -7.71 -9.52 22.15
CA LEU A 406 -8.04 -8.13 21.84
C LEU A 406 -8.60 -7.38 23.07
N ASP A 407 -8.37 -6.07 23.12
CA ASP A 407 -8.82 -5.22 24.23
C ASP A 407 -10.35 -5.05 24.27
N ASP A 408 -11.05 -5.32 23.15
CA ASP A 408 -12.52 -5.34 23.09
C ASP A 408 -13.14 -6.66 23.61
N GLY A 409 -12.30 -7.57 24.11
CA GLY A 409 -12.72 -8.86 24.69
C GLY A 409 -12.80 -10.01 23.69
N ARG A 410 -12.65 -9.76 22.38
CA ARG A 410 -12.56 -10.82 21.38
C ARG A 410 -11.21 -11.53 21.42
N CYS A 411 -11.19 -12.76 20.94
CA CYS A 411 -9.97 -13.50 20.62
C CYS A 411 -9.77 -13.51 19.10
N ASP A 412 -8.51 -13.48 18.66
CA ASP A 412 -8.17 -13.58 17.24
C ASP A 412 -7.13 -14.67 17.00
N GLY A 413 -7.32 -15.36 15.88
CA GLY A 413 -6.39 -16.36 15.39
C GLY A 413 -6.32 -17.65 16.22
N ALA A 414 -5.28 -18.42 15.98
CA ALA A 414 -5.03 -19.68 16.67
C ALA A 414 -3.53 -20.02 16.74
N ILE A 415 -3.16 -20.83 17.74
CA ILE A 415 -1.83 -21.42 17.88
C ILE A 415 -1.99 -22.94 17.97
N SER A 416 -1.19 -23.70 17.22
CA SER A 416 -1.16 -25.17 17.33
C SER A 416 -0.66 -25.64 18.71
N ALA A 417 -1.09 -26.83 19.14
CA ALA A 417 -0.73 -27.39 20.44
C ALA A 417 0.79 -27.56 20.64
N ASP A 418 1.54 -27.77 19.58
CA ASP A 418 3.00 -27.87 19.59
C ASP A 418 3.71 -26.51 19.47
N GLY A 419 2.94 -25.42 19.29
CA GLY A 419 3.45 -24.06 19.14
C GLY A 419 4.24 -23.81 17.87
N GLN A 420 4.13 -24.66 16.84
CA GLN A 420 4.84 -24.46 15.56
C GLN A 420 4.05 -23.61 14.56
N VAL A 421 2.72 -23.68 14.59
CA VAL A 421 1.83 -22.96 13.67
C VAL A 421 1.08 -21.87 14.41
N LEU A 422 1.13 -20.67 13.91
CA LEU A 422 0.40 -19.50 14.39
C LEU A 422 -0.36 -18.86 13.25
N GLY A 423 -1.59 -18.44 13.46
CA GLY A 423 -2.34 -17.69 12.50
C GLY A 423 -3.17 -16.58 13.16
N THR A 424 -3.35 -15.45 12.46
CA THR A 424 -4.11 -14.28 12.95
C THR A 424 -4.72 -13.52 11.77
N TYR A 425 -5.86 -12.86 11.98
CA TYR A 425 -6.40 -11.90 11.03
C TYR A 425 -5.71 -10.53 11.08
N LEU A 426 -4.94 -10.29 12.14
CA LEU A 426 -4.33 -8.99 12.41
C LEU A 426 -3.20 -8.69 11.42
N HIS A 427 -3.35 -7.58 10.68
CA HIS A 427 -2.30 -6.92 9.92
C HIS A 427 -1.53 -5.92 10.77
N GLY A 428 -0.30 -5.55 10.36
CA GLY A 428 0.56 -4.65 11.12
C GLY A 428 1.27 -5.33 12.29
N LEU A 429 1.25 -6.65 12.35
CA LEU A 429 1.74 -7.48 13.46
C LEU A 429 3.21 -7.21 13.83
N PHE A 430 4.04 -6.81 12.86
CA PHE A 430 5.47 -6.55 13.04
C PHE A 430 5.80 -5.05 13.19
N GLU A 431 4.81 -4.15 13.10
CA GLU A 431 5.08 -2.71 13.23
C GLU A 431 5.44 -2.32 14.67
N GLY A 432 4.81 -2.97 15.66
CA GLY A 432 5.12 -2.77 17.07
C GLY A 432 6.42 -3.47 17.48
N PRO A 433 7.40 -2.76 18.08
CA PRO A 433 8.72 -3.33 18.39
C PRO A 433 8.68 -4.52 19.33
N GLU A 434 7.78 -4.52 20.32
CA GLU A 434 7.64 -5.61 21.29
C GLU A 434 7.01 -6.86 20.64
N ALA A 435 5.97 -6.68 19.83
CA ALA A 435 5.30 -7.77 19.11
C ALA A 435 6.24 -8.40 18.07
N CYS A 436 6.95 -7.57 17.29
CA CYS A 436 7.96 -8.03 16.36
C CYS A 436 9.03 -8.88 17.07
N ALA A 437 9.61 -8.36 18.17
CA ALA A 437 10.61 -9.07 18.92
C ALA A 437 10.09 -10.40 19.52
N ALA A 438 8.85 -10.45 19.99
CA ALA A 438 8.24 -11.67 20.52
C ALA A 438 8.05 -12.73 19.42
N LEU A 439 7.62 -12.35 18.24
CA LEU A 439 7.47 -13.24 17.10
C LEU A 439 8.80 -13.75 16.56
N LEU A 440 9.83 -12.90 16.50
CA LEU A 440 11.18 -13.32 16.10
C LEU A 440 11.80 -14.29 17.11
N ARG A 441 11.55 -14.10 18.43
CA ARG A 441 11.94 -15.10 19.45
C ARG A 441 11.17 -16.41 19.27
N TRP A 442 9.86 -16.34 19.04
CA TRP A 442 9.06 -17.53 18.75
C TRP A 442 9.56 -18.28 17.51
N ALA A 443 10.07 -17.54 16.52
CA ALA A 443 10.66 -18.10 15.30
C ALA A 443 12.08 -18.67 15.49
N GLY A 444 12.72 -18.46 16.65
CA GLY A 444 14.02 -19.04 16.99
C GLY A 444 15.19 -18.07 17.09
N LEU A 445 14.94 -16.76 17.10
CA LEU A 445 15.99 -15.76 17.29
C LEU A 445 16.16 -15.43 18.78
N ASP A 446 17.22 -15.91 19.43
CA ASP A 446 17.41 -15.80 20.88
C ASP A 446 17.60 -14.37 21.37
N ALA A 447 18.47 -13.59 20.71
CA ALA A 447 18.78 -12.21 21.07
C ALA A 447 18.27 -11.26 19.99
N VAL A 448 17.06 -10.73 20.19
CA VAL A 448 16.39 -9.84 19.23
C VAL A 448 16.75 -8.39 19.50
N GLU A 449 17.30 -7.70 18.51
CA GLU A 449 17.41 -6.25 18.51
C GLU A 449 16.01 -5.63 18.36
N THR A 450 15.74 -4.59 19.12
CA THR A 450 14.45 -3.89 19.01
C THR A 450 14.56 -2.80 17.95
N VAL A 451 13.74 -2.90 16.91
CA VAL A 451 13.65 -1.91 15.84
C VAL A 451 12.32 -1.18 15.95
N ASP A 452 12.36 0.13 16.09
CA ASP A 452 11.17 0.97 16.05
C ASP A 452 10.85 1.35 14.57
N TYR A 453 9.97 0.57 13.96
CA TYR A 453 9.55 0.78 12.57
C TYR A 453 8.83 2.12 12.38
N HIS A 454 8.03 2.55 13.36
CA HIS A 454 7.33 3.83 13.28
C HIS A 454 8.31 5.01 13.29
N ALA A 455 9.34 4.96 14.13
CA ALA A 455 10.39 5.97 14.14
C ALA A 455 11.20 5.99 12.84
N LEU A 456 11.48 4.83 12.24
CA LEU A 456 12.15 4.75 10.93
C LEU A 456 11.30 5.39 9.83
N ARG A 457 10.02 5.07 9.76
CA ARG A 457 9.08 5.63 8.78
C ARG A 457 8.94 7.15 8.97
N GLU A 458 8.80 7.62 10.21
CA GLU A 458 8.70 9.05 10.50
C GLU A 458 9.95 9.80 10.08
N ARG A 459 11.14 9.27 10.40
CA ARG A 459 12.43 9.82 9.93
C ARG A 459 12.48 9.94 8.40
N ASP A 460 12.01 8.95 7.68
CA ASP A 460 12.07 8.95 6.22
C ASP A 460 11.03 9.91 5.61
N ILE A 461 9.87 10.09 6.25
CA ILE A 461 8.90 11.15 5.89
C ILE A 461 9.52 12.54 6.13
N GLU A 462 10.24 12.75 7.23
CA GLU A 462 10.94 14.00 7.51
C GLU A 462 12.02 14.30 6.45
N ARG A 463 12.82 13.29 6.04
CA ARG A 463 13.81 13.43 4.96
C ARG A 463 13.17 13.86 3.63
N LEU A 464 11.95 13.42 3.34
CA LEU A 464 11.23 13.85 2.14
C LEU A 464 10.89 15.36 2.17
N ALA A 465 10.47 15.88 3.32
CA ALA A 465 10.19 17.31 3.45
C ALA A 465 11.48 18.14 3.32
N ASP A 466 12.61 17.66 3.83
CA ASP A 466 13.93 18.32 3.66
C ASP A 466 14.32 18.40 2.17
N LEU A 467 13.96 17.37 1.37
CA LEU A 467 14.19 17.41 -0.08
C LEU A 467 13.37 18.50 -0.79
N VAL A 468 12.12 18.72 -0.36
CA VAL A 468 11.30 19.81 -0.92
C VAL A 468 11.99 21.16 -0.65
N GLU A 469 12.44 21.39 0.58
CA GLU A 469 13.10 22.66 0.96
C GLU A 469 14.41 22.88 0.22
N THR A 470 15.15 21.81 -0.06
CA THR A 470 16.52 21.92 -0.62
C THR A 470 16.52 21.91 -2.16
N HIS A 471 15.59 21.18 -2.79
CA HIS A 471 15.69 20.86 -4.22
C HIS A 471 14.53 21.34 -5.07
N LEU A 472 13.46 21.91 -4.47
CA LEU A 472 12.34 22.44 -5.21
C LEU A 472 12.19 23.95 -5.05
N ASP A 473 11.59 24.61 -6.03
CA ASP A 473 11.20 26.03 -5.96
C ASP A 473 10.03 26.19 -4.97
N THR A 474 10.40 26.35 -3.70
CA THR A 474 9.43 26.46 -2.59
C THR A 474 8.60 27.74 -2.67
N ALA A 475 9.11 28.83 -3.23
CA ALA A 475 8.36 30.08 -3.41
C ALA A 475 7.20 29.83 -4.40
N ARG A 476 7.50 29.19 -5.52
CA ARG A 476 6.48 28.86 -6.53
C ARG A 476 5.49 27.82 -6.03
N LEU A 477 5.94 26.81 -5.27
CA LEU A 477 5.05 25.83 -4.64
C LEU A 477 4.09 26.52 -3.65
N ARG A 478 4.55 27.48 -2.84
CA ARG A 478 3.70 28.27 -1.95
C ARG A 478 2.66 29.06 -2.73
N ALA A 479 3.07 29.75 -3.83
CA ALA A 479 2.16 30.47 -4.70
C ALA A 479 1.09 29.55 -5.29
N LEU A 480 1.46 28.35 -5.79
CA LEU A 480 0.53 27.36 -6.31
C LEU A 480 -0.44 26.84 -5.21
N CYS A 481 -0.02 26.83 -3.96
CA CYS A 481 -0.87 26.49 -2.81
C CYS A 481 -1.68 27.70 -2.28
N GLY A 482 -1.61 28.88 -2.91
CA GLY A 482 -2.29 30.08 -2.46
C GLY A 482 -1.80 30.57 -1.08
N LEU A 483 -0.51 30.40 -0.80
CA LEU A 483 0.16 30.75 0.45
C LEU A 483 1.16 31.92 0.24
N GLU A 484 0.80 32.86 -0.59
CA GLU A 484 1.56 34.11 -0.75
C GLU A 484 1.49 34.89 0.55
N ASP A 485 2.64 35.50 0.93
CA ASP A 485 2.82 36.29 2.16
C ASP A 485 1.99 37.59 2.17
#